data_894c4f9c9e217323c91a7679f06ba798
#
_entry.id   894c4f9c9e217323c91a7679f06ba798
#
_cell.length_a   1.000
_cell.length_b   1.000
_cell.length_c   1.000
_cell.angle_alpha   90.00
_cell.angle_beta   90.00
_cell.angle_gamma   90.00
#
_symmetry.space_group_name_H-M   'P 1'
#
loop_
_entity.id
_entity.type
_entity.pdbx_description
1 polymer ?
#
loop_
_entity_poly.entity_id
_entity_poly.type
_entity_poly.pdbx_seq_one_letter_code
_entity_poly.pdbx_strand_id
1 'polypeptide(L)'
;MEKEELRVLILSAGKIDNELAKIFGEIPSGLIPLNGKPVIFRIIDKLIDEGFKKISITIGYKKEILEQIVKEQYKNQCELEFISTDFKKPPGNSIKTATNNCNEGKLLIILGDTLIENNLIDLVNKGKNFVITSQEFSHTKNWCVVTKKENEIEEIFDKEELANNGKYHALVGCYFINNQNLLKNVLSEFSDNQKLEISSIIEKIKEKEGFQLEFAKKWHDVGHLENYYSTKQFVLKTRYFNKLQFDQLGENVIKTSTNKEKLIDEIKWYDEIPGDILDLVPKKIDSSTQEKPFIKLEYIKHPTLSELWLYSEFPVDFWKKIMQDLFGIIQRFKKYNLNVTKQEYHSMYLEKTLNRINQVIEEDKLFRKIFDQDFIFINNKKLKNWNLMKNKIEEKIDEMYNENDNCLIHGDLYFANILYNSEKNIFKLIDPRGIWGNTIGGDIKYDIAKIRHSVVGCFDIITNGLYSIKYEGKNEIEFNVFKPKNYEIICNELDSNIERRWNLDEIKMIEGLLFISMLPLHSDNVERQLAFFCVGLERLNEIFGDN
;
A
#
# COMPACT_ATOMS: atom_id res chain seq x y z
N MET A 1 -37.17 -5.83 -21.83
CA MET A 1 -36.87 -4.89 -20.73
C MET A 1 -35.36 -4.80 -20.65
N GLU A 2 -34.78 -3.67 -21.05
CA GLU A 2 -33.40 -3.38 -20.78
C GLU A 2 -33.18 -3.44 -19.26
N LYS A 3 -32.16 -4.18 -18.80
CA LYS A 3 -31.79 -4.19 -17.38
C LYS A 3 -31.45 -2.75 -17.02
N GLU A 4 -32.21 -2.12 -16.12
CA GLU A 4 -31.88 -0.82 -15.54
C GLU A 4 -30.42 -0.83 -15.11
N GLU A 5 -29.64 0.10 -15.62
CA GLU A 5 -28.20 0.13 -15.41
C GLU A 5 -27.88 0.53 -13.98
N LEU A 6 -27.18 -0.34 -13.26
CA LEU A 6 -26.69 -0.07 -11.90
C LEU A 6 -25.31 0.57 -12.01
N ARG A 7 -25.17 1.74 -11.41
CA ARG A 7 -23.92 2.50 -11.34
C ARG A 7 -23.48 2.68 -9.89
N VAL A 8 -22.19 2.63 -9.65
CA VAL A 8 -21.58 2.99 -8.38
C VAL A 8 -20.90 4.35 -8.51
N LEU A 9 -21.08 5.23 -7.52
CA LEU A 9 -20.45 6.54 -7.42
C LEU A 9 -19.63 6.62 -6.13
N ILE A 10 -18.31 6.67 -6.23
CA ILE A 10 -17.42 6.89 -5.10
C ILE A 10 -17.12 8.39 -4.98
N LEU A 11 -17.43 8.97 -3.84
CA LEU A 11 -17.17 10.39 -3.56
C LEU A 11 -15.77 10.55 -2.96
N SER A 12 -14.78 10.89 -3.77
CA SER A 12 -13.37 11.01 -3.38
C SER A 12 -12.71 12.33 -3.84
N ALA A 13 -13.48 13.41 -3.94
CA ALA A 13 -12.97 14.70 -4.39
C ALA A 13 -12.23 15.48 -3.30
N GLY A 14 -12.43 15.15 -2.03
CA GLY A 14 -11.91 15.87 -0.88
C GLY A 14 -10.40 15.69 -0.65
N LYS A 15 -9.86 16.57 0.19
CA LYS A 15 -8.52 16.42 0.75
C LYS A 15 -8.58 15.71 2.11
N ILE A 16 -7.46 15.14 2.50
CA ILE A 16 -7.24 14.55 3.82
C ILE A 16 -7.46 15.59 4.94
N ASP A 17 -7.87 15.12 6.12
CA ASP A 17 -7.98 15.96 7.33
C ASP A 17 -6.61 16.54 7.74
N ASN A 18 -6.62 17.68 8.44
CA ASN A 18 -5.40 18.42 8.80
C ASN A 18 -4.48 17.62 9.74
N GLU A 19 -5.02 16.80 10.64
CA GLU A 19 -4.20 15.97 11.54
C GLU A 19 -3.55 14.81 10.79
N LEU A 20 -4.29 14.17 9.89
CA LEU A 20 -3.73 13.14 9.01
C LEU A 20 -2.73 13.74 8.00
N ALA A 21 -2.95 15.00 7.56
CA ALA A 21 -2.03 15.69 6.66
C ALA A 21 -0.64 15.94 7.28
N LYS A 22 -0.53 16.03 8.60
CA LYS A 22 0.78 16.10 9.29
C LYS A 22 1.57 14.80 9.13
N ILE A 23 0.89 13.68 8.96
CA ILE A 23 1.50 12.34 8.83
C ILE A 23 1.83 12.03 7.36
N PHE A 24 0.88 12.26 6.46
CA PHE A 24 0.94 11.82 5.05
C PHE A 24 1.23 12.96 4.06
N GLY A 25 1.37 14.20 4.55
CA GLY A 25 1.32 15.36 3.67
C GLY A 25 -0.11 15.62 3.17
N GLU A 26 -0.28 16.62 2.34
CA GLU A 26 -1.58 16.94 1.74
C GLU A 26 -1.87 16.05 0.54
N ILE A 27 -2.70 15.03 0.72
CA ILE A 27 -3.11 14.05 -0.29
C ILE A 27 -4.63 14.04 -0.47
N PRO A 28 -5.16 13.50 -1.59
CA PRO A 28 -6.58 13.16 -1.70
C PRO A 28 -7.02 12.17 -0.62
N SER A 29 -8.22 12.34 -0.04
CA SER A 29 -8.71 11.48 1.04
C SER A 29 -8.76 9.98 0.66
N GLY A 30 -9.08 9.66 -0.59
CA GLY A 30 -9.07 8.29 -1.09
C GLY A 30 -7.69 7.61 -1.13
N LEU A 31 -6.60 8.39 -1.07
CA LEU A 31 -5.23 7.85 -1.07
C LEU A 31 -4.67 7.60 0.34
N ILE A 32 -5.43 7.81 1.41
CA ILE A 32 -5.00 7.49 2.77
C ILE A 32 -4.61 6.00 2.84
N PRO A 33 -3.33 5.67 3.18
CA PRO A 33 -2.87 4.30 3.16
C PRO A 33 -3.28 3.56 4.45
N LEU A 34 -3.74 2.34 4.28
CA LEU A 34 -4.07 1.40 5.35
C LEU A 34 -3.26 0.12 5.17
N ASN A 35 -2.14 0.00 5.89
CA ASN A 35 -1.25 -1.14 5.80
C ASN A 35 -0.82 -1.45 4.35
N GLY A 36 -0.24 -0.45 3.70
CA GLY A 36 0.32 -0.53 2.36
C GLY A 36 -0.67 -0.35 1.21
N LYS A 37 -1.99 -0.26 1.46
CA LYS A 37 -3.00 -0.13 0.42
C LYS A 37 -3.93 1.07 0.68
N PRO A 38 -4.13 1.99 -0.29
CA PRO A 38 -5.05 3.12 -0.14
C PRO A 38 -6.48 2.67 0.16
N VAL A 39 -7.22 3.49 0.91
CA VAL A 39 -8.61 3.20 1.25
C VAL A 39 -9.49 3.02 0.02
N ILE A 40 -9.30 3.85 -1.02
CA ILE A 40 -10.07 3.75 -2.27
C ILE A 40 -9.86 2.40 -2.98
N PHE A 41 -8.65 1.82 -2.92
CA PHE A 41 -8.39 0.50 -3.49
C PHE A 41 -9.20 -0.58 -2.77
N ARG A 42 -9.31 -0.51 -1.44
CA ARG A 42 -10.11 -1.46 -0.67
C ARG A 42 -11.60 -1.37 -1.00
N ILE A 43 -12.09 -0.15 -1.27
CA ILE A 43 -13.48 0.07 -1.70
C ILE A 43 -13.69 -0.54 -3.08
N ILE A 44 -12.79 -0.25 -4.04
CA ILE A 44 -12.90 -0.75 -5.42
C ILE A 44 -12.76 -2.27 -5.47
N ASP A 45 -11.80 -2.87 -4.76
CA ASP A 45 -11.64 -4.33 -4.70
C ASP A 45 -12.93 -5.00 -4.23
N LYS A 46 -13.51 -4.51 -3.13
CA LYS A 46 -14.76 -5.04 -2.60
C LYS A 46 -15.89 -4.95 -3.63
N LEU A 47 -16.00 -3.84 -4.34
CA LEU A 47 -17.01 -3.66 -5.38
C LEU A 47 -16.83 -4.64 -6.55
N ILE A 48 -15.58 -4.85 -6.99
CA ILE A 48 -15.25 -5.82 -8.04
C ILE A 48 -15.57 -7.25 -7.56
N ASP A 49 -15.18 -7.61 -6.34
CA ASP A 49 -15.44 -8.92 -5.73
C ASP A 49 -16.95 -9.20 -5.61
N GLU A 50 -17.78 -8.17 -5.41
CA GLU A 50 -19.24 -8.27 -5.38
C GLU A 50 -19.89 -8.19 -6.79
N GLY A 51 -19.10 -8.05 -7.85
CA GLY A 51 -19.57 -8.10 -9.23
C GLY A 51 -19.99 -6.76 -9.84
N PHE A 52 -19.72 -5.63 -9.19
CA PHE A 52 -19.92 -4.31 -9.79
C PHE A 52 -18.89 -4.06 -10.90
N LYS A 53 -19.36 -3.64 -12.08
CA LYS A 53 -18.52 -3.47 -13.28
C LYS A 53 -18.26 -2.03 -13.67
N LYS A 54 -19.18 -1.11 -13.33
CA LYS A 54 -19.10 0.31 -13.67
C LYS A 54 -18.96 1.14 -12.41
N ILE A 55 -17.84 1.80 -12.27
CA ILE A 55 -17.49 2.60 -11.08
C ILE A 55 -17.12 4.01 -11.54
N SER A 56 -17.87 5.00 -11.08
CA SER A 56 -17.57 6.40 -11.27
C SER A 56 -16.95 6.96 -9.98
N ILE A 57 -15.93 7.78 -10.11
CA ILE A 57 -15.19 8.34 -8.99
C ILE A 57 -15.17 9.85 -9.13
N THR A 58 -15.68 10.59 -8.13
CA THR A 58 -15.48 12.03 -8.13
C THR A 58 -14.08 12.37 -7.68
N ILE A 59 -13.41 13.22 -8.43
CA ILE A 59 -12.05 13.69 -8.19
C ILE A 59 -12.00 15.22 -8.10
N GLY A 60 -11.14 15.76 -7.25
CA GLY A 60 -11.06 17.20 -7.03
C GLY A 60 -9.69 17.65 -6.56
N TYR A 61 -9.39 17.53 -5.27
CA TYR A 61 -8.08 17.86 -4.72
C TYR A 61 -7.00 16.97 -5.30
N LYS A 62 -5.95 17.56 -5.91
CA LYS A 62 -4.85 16.84 -6.58
C LYS A 62 -5.34 15.65 -7.44
N LYS A 63 -6.37 15.92 -8.23
CA LYS A 63 -7.12 14.93 -8.99
C LYS A 63 -6.25 14.06 -9.90
N GLU A 64 -5.16 14.63 -10.42
CA GLU A 64 -4.26 13.96 -11.37
C GLU A 64 -3.58 12.73 -10.74
N ILE A 65 -3.11 12.83 -9.50
CA ILE A 65 -2.45 11.71 -8.83
C ILE A 65 -3.46 10.59 -8.48
N LEU A 66 -4.65 10.96 -7.97
CA LEU A 66 -5.69 9.98 -7.66
C LEU A 66 -6.13 9.23 -8.91
N GLU A 67 -6.42 9.96 -9.98
CA GLU A 67 -6.84 9.41 -11.25
C GLU A 67 -5.78 8.46 -11.84
N GLN A 68 -4.51 8.90 -11.87
CA GLN A 68 -3.42 8.11 -12.41
C GLN A 68 -3.21 6.81 -11.64
N ILE A 69 -3.12 6.87 -10.31
CA ILE A 69 -2.89 5.70 -9.44
C ILE A 69 -4.04 4.69 -9.56
N VAL A 70 -5.29 5.15 -9.56
CA VAL A 70 -6.46 4.27 -9.69
C VAL A 70 -6.55 3.66 -11.09
N LYS A 71 -6.28 4.44 -12.14
CA LYS A 71 -6.24 3.91 -13.52
C LYS A 71 -5.21 2.82 -13.69
N GLU A 72 -3.97 3.03 -13.20
CA GLU A 72 -2.91 2.02 -13.31
C GLU A 72 -3.30 0.72 -12.61
N GLN A 73 -3.91 0.81 -11.43
CA GLN A 73 -4.28 -0.36 -10.65
C GLN A 73 -5.43 -1.17 -11.26
N TYR A 74 -6.42 -0.51 -11.87
CA TYR A 74 -7.70 -1.17 -12.23
C TYR A 74 -8.04 -1.16 -13.72
N LYS A 75 -7.14 -0.71 -14.61
CA LYS A 75 -7.39 -0.53 -16.06
C LYS A 75 -8.00 -1.72 -16.79
N ASN A 76 -7.79 -2.95 -16.29
CA ASN A 76 -8.26 -4.18 -16.92
C ASN A 76 -9.29 -4.95 -16.05
N GLN A 77 -9.76 -4.36 -14.95
CA GLN A 77 -10.60 -5.07 -13.97
C GLN A 77 -12.05 -4.57 -13.96
N CYS A 78 -12.26 -3.30 -14.22
CA CYS A 78 -13.59 -2.68 -14.27
C CYS A 78 -13.59 -1.46 -15.19
N GLU A 79 -14.80 -1.00 -15.56
CA GLU A 79 -15.00 0.26 -16.27
C GLU A 79 -14.97 1.42 -15.30
N LEU A 80 -13.95 2.29 -15.43
CA LEU A 80 -13.72 3.44 -14.58
C LEU A 80 -14.10 4.74 -15.28
N GLU A 81 -14.84 5.60 -14.59
CA GLU A 81 -15.11 6.97 -14.99
C GLU A 81 -14.67 7.94 -13.91
N PHE A 82 -13.94 8.99 -14.29
CA PHE A 82 -13.50 10.03 -13.36
C PHE A 82 -14.25 11.34 -13.64
N ILE A 83 -14.89 11.87 -12.60
CA ILE A 83 -15.73 13.06 -12.69
C ILE A 83 -15.08 14.16 -11.85
N SER A 84 -14.60 15.20 -12.52
CA SER A 84 -13.97 16.34 -11.85
C SER A 84 -15.02 17.21 -11.16
N THR A 85 -14.85 17.47 -9.86
CA THR A 85 -15.75 18.24 -9.03
C THR A 85 -14.99 19.26 -8.18
N ASP A 86 -15.67 20.28 -7.67
CA ASP A 86 -15.08 21.28 -6.79
C ASP A 86 -14.97 20.73 -5.36
N PHE A 87 -13.76 20.37 -4.93
CA PHE A 87 -13.50 19.84 -3.60
C PHE A 87 -13.73 20.84 -2.45
N LYS A 88 -13.94 22.11 -2.74
CA LYS A 88 -14.28 23.16 -1.74
C LYS A 88 -15.76 23.19 -1.41
N LYS A 89 -16.59 22.52 -2.21
CA LYS A 89 -18.02 22.38 -1.98
C LYS A 89 -18.32 21.09 -1.22
N PRO A 90 -19.42 21.03 -0.46
CA PRO A 90 -19.86 19.81 0.20
C PRO A 90 -20.10 18.63 -0.77
N PRO A 91 -20.09 17.37 -0.28
CA PRO A 91 -20.17 16.18 -1.14
C PRO A 91 -21.49 16.06 -1.92
N GLY A 92 -22.59 16.66 -1.47
CA GLY A 92 -23.83 16.73 -2.25
C GLY A 92 -23.69 17.46 -3.58
N ASN A 93 -22.80 18.47 -3.66
CA ASN A 93 -22.47 19.13 -4.92
C ASN A 93 -21.74 18.19 -5.88
N SER A 94 -20.92 17.27 -5.36
CA SER A 94 -20.26 16.25 -6.18
C SER A 94 -21.28 15.25 -6.75
N ILE A 95 -22.29 14.86 -5.96
CA ILE A 95 -23.42 14.05 -6.46
C ILE A 95 -24.15 14.78 -7.58
N LYS A 96 -24.48 16.05 -7.39
CA LYS A 96 -25.17 16.87 -8.40
C LYS A 96 -24.36 16.91 -9.71
N THR A 97 -23.06 17.18 -9.63
CA THR A 97 -22.18 17.19 -10.81
C THR A 97 -22.13 15.83 -11.52
N ALA A 98 -22.00 14.76 -10.75
CA ALA A 98 -21.89 13.40 -11.29
C ALA A 98 -23.18 12.90 -11.96
N THR A 99 -24.34 13.40 -11.54
CA THR A 99 -25.64 12.96 -12.08
C THR A 99 -26.13 13.77 -13.26
N ASN A 100 -25.55 14.94 -13.53
CA ASN A 100 -25.96 15.79 -14.66
C ASN A 100 -25.82 15.11 -16.02
N ASN A 101 -24.84 14.23 -16.19
CA ASN A 101 -24.52 13.55 -17.46
C ASN A 101 -24.96 12.07 -17.48
N CYS A 102 -25.74 11.61 -16.49
CA CYS A 102 -26.11 10.21 -16.38
C CYS A 102 -27.50 9.96 -16.95
N ASN A 103 -27.66 8.81 -17.60
CA ASN A 103 -28.96 8.30 -18.04
C ASN A 103 -29.75 7.69 -16.87
N GLU A 104 -30.95 7.21 -17.14
CA GLU A 104 -31.82 6.51 -16.17
C GLU A 104 -31.12 5.28 -15.55
N GLY A 105 -31.48 4.94 -14.32
CA GLY A 105 -30.95 3.74 -13.66
C GLY A 105 -30.98 3.81 -12.13
N LYS A 106 -30.16 2.97 -11.54
CA LYS A 106 -29.96 2.85 -10.08
C LYS A 106 -28.59 3.35 -9.69
N LEU A 107 -28.50 4.01 -8.53
CA LEU A 107 -27.25 4.62 -8.08
C LEU A 107 -26.88 4.18 -6.66
N LEU A 108 -25.72 3.56 -6.51
CA LEU A 108 -25.08 3.29 -5.23
C LEU A 108 -24.00 4.33 -4.99
N ILE A 109 -24.11 5.10 -3.91
CA ILE A 109 -23.16 6.15 -3.53
C ILE A 109 -22.35 5.70 -2.33
N ILE A 110 -21.03 5.84 -2.37
CA ILE A 110 -20.11 5.45 -1.29
C ILE A 110 -19.13 6.60 -1.05
N LEU A 111 -18.87 6.97 0.22
CA LEU A 111 -17.79 7.90 0.55
C LEU A 111 -16.43 7.24 0.35
N GLY A 112 -15.47 7.98 -0.20
CA GLY A 112 -14.14 7.48 -0.59
C GLY A 112 -13.18 7.20 0.57
N ASP A 113 -13.60 7.44 1.81
CA ASP A 113 -12.83 7.25 3.06
C ASP A 113 -13.53 6.31 4.06
N THR A 114 -14.50 5.52 3.60
CA THR A 114 -15.33 4.65 4.43
C THR A 114 -15.26 3.20 3.98
N LEU A 115 -14.98 2.28 4.93
CA LEU A 115 -15.00 0.83 4.71
C LEU A 115 -16.20 0.19 5.40
N ILE A 116 -16.96 -0.62 4.67
CA ILE A 116 -18.20 -1.28 5.13
C ILE A 116 -18.14 -2.76 4.76
N GLU A 117 -18.49 -3.66 5.71
CA GLU A 117 -18.46 -5.12 5.47
C GLU A 117 -19.79 -5.72 4.98
N ASN A 118 -20.83 -4.91 4.79
CA ASN A 118 -22.10 -5.41 4.24
C ASN A 118 -21.90 -5.92 2.81
N ASN A 119 -22.65 -6.93 2.41
CA ASN A 119 -22.76 -7.33 1.01
C ASN A 119 -23.66 -6.32 0.30
N LEU A 120 -23.08 -5.44 -0.51
CA LEU A 120 -23.80 -4.32 -1.13
C LEU A 120 -24.68 -4.78 -2.29
N ILE A 121 -24.27 -5.80 -3.05
CA ILE A 121 -25.07 -6.30 -4.17
C ILE A 121 -26.37 -6.95 -3.68
N ASP A 122 -26.35 -7.65 -2.55
CA ASP A 122 -27.55 -8.23 -1.94
C ASP A 122 -28.52 -7.13 -1.48
N LEU A 123 -28.01 -6.04 -0.94
CA LEU A 123 -28.83 -4.90 -0.51
C LEU A 123 -29.46 -4.18 -1.70
N VAL A 124 -28.68 -3.91 -2.74
CA VAL A 124 -29.16 -3.29 -3.99
C VAL A 124 -30.24 -4.13 -4.67
N ASN A 125 -30.10 -5.45 -4.64
CA ASN A 125 -31.09 -6.37 -5.24
C ASN A 125 -32.45 -6.37 -4.53
N LYS A 126 -32.56 -5.82 -3.30
CA LYS A 126 -33.87 -5.60 -2.63
C LYS A 126 -34.74 -4.57 -3.36
N GLY A 127 -34.12 -3.71 -4.20
CA GLY A 127 -34.82 -2.74 -5.04
C GLY A 127 -35.51 -1.60 -4.31
N LYS A 128 -35.10 -1.27 -3.10
CA LYS A 128 -35.61 -0.16 -2.27
C LYS A 128 -34.49 0.82 -1.95
N ASN A 129 -34.80 2.11 -1.86
CA ASN A 129 -33.86 3.10 -1.34
C ASN A 129 -33.40 2.68 0.06
N PHE A 130 -32.08 2.73 0.30
CA PHE A 130 -31.55 2.47 1.63
C PHE A 130 -30.38 3.40 1.97
N VAL A 131 -30.17 3.57 3.27
CA VAL A 131 -28.95 4.13 3.85
C VAL A 131 -28.34 3.08 4.79
N ILE A 132 -27.00 2.98 4.79
CA ILE A 132 -26.32 2.17 5.81
C ILE A 132 -26.02 3.05 7.01
N THR A 133 -26.34 2.55 8.21
CA THR A 133 -26.17 3.27 9.47
C THR A 133 -25.37 2.46 10.47
N SER A 134 -24.78 3.15 11.45
CA SER A 134 -24.24 2.51 12.64
C SER A 134 -25.34 1.86 13.49
N GLN A 135 -24.95 1.04 14.47
CA GLN A 135 -25.81 0.73 15.62
C GLN A 135 -26.09 2.03 16.42
N GLU A 136 -26.72 1.94 17.60
CA GLU A 136 -26.95 3.12 18.45
C GLU A 136 -25.66 3.93 18.64
N PHE A 137 -25.76 5.26 18.51
CA PHE A 137 -24.62 6.17 18.42
C PHE A 137 -24.85 7.41 19.29
N SER A 138 -23.87 7.76 20.12
CA SER A 138 -24.01 8.84 21.11
C SER A 138 -23.24 10.13 20.77
N HIS A 139 -22.25 10.07 19.85
CA HIS A 139 -21.41 11.22 19.51
C HIS A 139 -21.95 12.00 18.31
N THR A 140 -23.08 12.71 18.47
CA THR A 140 -23.85 13.28 17.35
C THR A 140 -23.23 14.52 16.72
N LYS A 141 -22.43 15.30 17.46
CA LYS A 141 -21.89 16.60 17.07
C LYS A 141 -21.07 16.61 15.76
N ASN A 142 -20.36 15.51 15.47
CA ASN A 142 -19.46 15.43 14.31
C ASN A 142 -20.05 14.58 13.17
N TRP A 143 -21.28 14.09 13.34
CA TRP A 143 -21.85 13.11 12.42
C TRP A 143 -23.26 13.53 11.98
N CYS A 144 -23.61 13.16 10.76
CA CYS A 144 -25.00 13.14 10.35
C CYS A 144 -25.66 11.89 10.95
N VAL A 145 -26.67 12.08 11.77
CA VAL A 145 -27.38 10.99 12.45
C VAL A 145 -28.87 11.00 12.10
N VAL A 146 -29.50 9.85 12.24
CA VAL A 146 -30.94 9.68 11.99
C VAL A 146 -31.61 9.01 13.18
N THR A 147 -32.91 9.34 13.39
CA THR A 147 -33.81 8.50 14.15
C THR A 147 -34.59 7.58 13.23
N LYS A 148 -35.15 6.52 13.77
CA LYS A 148 -35.93 5.56 13.00
C LYS A 148 -37.31 5.32 13.58
N LYS A 149 -38.25 5.14 12.65
CA LYS A 149 -39.58 4.59 12.96
C LYS A 149 -39.72 3.29 12.17
N GLU A 150 -39.91 2.18 12.90
CA GLU A 150 -39.84 0.82 12.33
C GLU A 150 -38.45 0.59 11.69
N ASN A 151 -38.38 0.50 10.38
CA ASN A 151 -37.12 0.33 9.62
C ASN A 151 -36.86 1.45 8.61
N GLU A 152 -37.49 2.62 8.81
CA GLU A 152 -37.33 3.79 7.92
C GLU A 152 -36.80 4.99 8.69
N ILE A 153 -36.17 5.92 7.95
CA ILE A 153 -35.70 7.18 8.51
C ILE A 153 -36.92 8.03 8.94
N GLU A 154 -36.94 8.43 10.21
CA GLU A 154 -37.94 9.36 10.74
C GLU A 154 -37.43 10.81 10.64
N GLU A 155 -36.31 11.12 11.27
CA GLU A 155 -35.68 12.47 11.27
C GLU A 155 -34.19 12.38 10.95
N ILE A 156 -33.62 13.47 10.43
CA ILE A 156 -32.21 13.61 10.09
C ILE A 156 -31.65 14.82 10.82
N PHE A 157 -30.50 14.65 11.49
CA PHE A 157 -29.78 15.69 12.20
C PHE A 157 -28.34 15.74 11.68
N ASP A 158 -27.94 16.88 11.14
CA ASP A 158 -26.62 17.01 10.51
C ASP A 158 -25.66 17.78 11.41
N LYS A 159 -24.78 17.04 12.12
CA LYS A 159 -23.73 17.58 13.00
C LYS A 159 -24.28 18.46 14.14
N GLU A 160 -25.37 18.06 14.73
CA GLU A 160 -26.00 18.72 15.86
C GLU A 160 -25.64 18.02 17.17
N GLU A 161 -25.48 18.82 18.24
CA GLU A 161 -25.29 18.29 19.59
C GLU A 161 -26.64 17.93 20.19
N LEU A 162 -26.96 16.64 20.19
CA LEU A 162 -28.25 16.13 20.63
C LEU A 162 -28.18 15.53 22.04
N ALA A 163 -29.31 15.48 22.72
CA ALA A 163 -29.39 14.92 24.07
C ALA A 163 -29.07 13.41 24.10
N ASN A 164 -28.32 12.95 25.11
CA ASN A 164 -27.84 11.56 25.23
C ASN A 164 -28.92 10.49 25.42
N ASN A 165 -30.18 10.85 25.51
CA ASN A 165 -31.32 9.94 25.76
C ASN A 165 -32.03 9.52 24.45
N GLY A 166 -31.63 10.00 23.30
CA GLY A 166 -32.17 9.63 22.01
C GLY A 166 -31.46 8.39 21.41
N LYS A 167 -32.19 7.61 20.63
CA LYS A 167 -31.63 6.48 19.86
C LYS A 167 -31.26 6.97 18.47
N TYR A 168 -30.03 7.42 18.34
CA TYR A 168 -29.49 7.93 17.09
C TYR A 168 -28.64 6.87 16.37
N HIS A 169 -28.63 6.92 15.04
CA HIS A 169 -27.82 6.05 14.17
C HIS A 169 -27.04 6.94 13.20
N ALA A 170 -25.70 6.86 13.20
CA ALA A 170 -24.88 7.65 12.28
C ALA A 170 -25.00 7.09 10.86
N LEU A 171 -25.12 7.99 9.86
CA LEU A 171 -25.00 7.66 8.45
C LEU A 171 -23.53 7.32 8.15
N VAL A 172 -23.25 6.10 7.69
CA VAL A 172 -21.87 5.62 7.52
C VAL A 172 -21.30 5.88 6.13
N GLY A 173 -21.99 6.67 5.30
CA GLY A 173 -21.45 7.06 3.99
C GLY A 173 -21.76 6.09 2.86
N CYS A 174 -22.80 5.26 2.97
CA CYS A 174 -23.27 4.42 1.88
C CYS A 174 -24.80 4.57 1.70
N TYR A 175 -25.19 4.92 0.49
CA TYR A 175 -26.56 5.28 0.12
C TYR A 175 -26.94 4.65 -1.20
N PHE A 176 -28.12 4.07 -1.30
CA PHE A 176 -28.65 3.53 -2.54
C PHE A 176 -29.97 4.21 -2.92
N ILE A 177 -30.04 4.66 -4.16
CA ILE A 177 -31.19 5.32 -4.75
C ILE A 177 -31.63 4.49 -5.94
N ASN A 178 -32.81 3.87 -5.81
CA ASN A 178 -33.36 2.96 -6.81
C ASN A 178 -33.89 3.69 -8.05
N ASN A 179 -34.20 4.97 -7.94
CA ASN A 179 -34.75 5.79 -9.02
C ASN A 179 -33.89 7.03 -9.26
N GLN A 180 -33.00 6.97 -10.26
CA GLN A 180 -32.12 8.09 -10.58
C GLN A 180 -32.84 9.32 -11.13
N ASN A 181 -34.01 9.15 -11.78
CA ASN A 181 -34.81 10.27 -12.25
C ASN A 181 -35.39 11.06 -11.06
N LEU A 182 -35.81 10.39 -9.99
CA LEU A 182 -36.20 11.05 -8.76
C LEU A 182 -35.04 11.87 -8.19
N LEU A 183 -33.85 11.29 -8.13
CA LEU A 183 -32.65 12.00 -7.67
C LEU A 183 -32.37 13.26 -8.52
N LYS A 184 -32.43 13.18 -9.86
CA LYS A 184 -32.25 14.33 -10.73
C LYS A 184 -33.28 15.42 -10.48
N ASN A 185 -34.55 15.05 -10.33
CA ASN A 185 -35.61 15.99 -10.04
C ASN A 185 -35.36 16.72 -8.69
N VAL A 186 -34.98 15.98 -7.66
CA VAL A 186 -34.60 16.56 -6.35
C VAL A 186 -33.39 17.47 -6.48
N LEU A 187 -32.34 17.06 -7.20
CA LEU A 187 -31.15 17.88 -7.39
C LEU A 187 -31.41 19.16 -8.19
N SER A 188 -32.40 19.17 -9.07
CA SER A 188 -32.80 20.38 -9.81
C SER A 188 -33.49 21.45 -8.94
N GLU A 189 -34.02 21.06 -7.78
CA GLU A 189 -34.60 21.98 -6.79
C GLU A 189 -33.53 22.87 -6.10
N PHE A 190 -32.25 22.43 -6.09
CA PHE A 190 -31.15 23.19 -5.50
C PHE A 190 -30.41 24.04 -6.53
N SER A 191 -30.05 25.25 -6.20
CA SER A 191 -29.26 26.12 -7.08
C SER A 191 -27.80 25.66 -7.21
N ASP A 192 -27.11 25.96 -8.32
CA ASP A 192 -25.72 25.52 -8.56
C ASP A 192 -24.70 26.16 -7.61
N ASN A 193 -25.05 27.33 -7.04
CA ASN A 193 -24.19 28.03 -6.09
C ASN A 193 -24.46 27.65 -4.62
N GLN A 194 -25.48 26.84 -4.35
CA GLN A 194 -25.82 26.41 -3.01
C GLN A 194 -24.81 25.35 -2.50
N LYS A 195 -24.43 25.47 -1.24
CA LYS A 195 -23.73 24.41 -0.53
C LYS A 195 -24.72 23.29 -0.25
N LEU A 196 -24.50 22.14 -0.88
CA LEU A 196 -25.43 21.01 -0.83
C LEU A 196 -24.82 19.86 -0.05
N GLU A 197 -25.36 19.56 1.13
CA GLU A 197 -25.00 18.38 1.93
C GLU A 197 -25.78 17.14 1.44
N ILE A 198 -25.26 15.95 1.74
CA ILE A 198 -25.94 14.67 1.41
C ILE A 198 -27.24 14.55 2.20
N SER A 199 -27.24 14.96 3.47
CA SER A 199 -28.41 14.98 4.35
C SER A 199 -29.61 15.66 3.70
N SER A 200 -29.39 16.83 3.08
CA SER A 200 -30.46 17.59 2.40
C SER A 200 -31.03 16.84 1.20
N ILE A 201 -30.20 16.09 0.46
CA ILE A 201 -30.64 15.24 -0.66
C ILE A 201 -31.49 14.09 -0.15
N ILE A 202 -31.00 13.38 0.90
CA ILE A 202 -31.71 12.24 1.49
C ILE A 202 -33.05 12.70 2.04
N GLU A 203 -33.12 13.84 2.72
CA GLU A 203 -34.35 14.37 3.27
C GLU A 203 -35.42 14.63 2.20
N LYS A 204 -35.02 15.22 1.08
CA LYS A 204 -35.91 15.47 -0.05
C LYS A 204 -36.40 14.20 -0.76
N ILE A 205 -35.54 13.18 -0.88
CA ILE A 205 -35.95 11.89 -1.44
C ILE A 205 -36.86 11.16 -0.46
N LYS A 206 -36.54 11.18 0.85
CA LYS A 206 -37.35 10.58 1.93
C LYS A 206 -38.80 11.07 1.91
N GLU A 207 -39.02 12.37 1.67
CA GLU A 207 -40.37 12.96 1.55
C GLU A 207 -41.20 12.34 0.42
N LYS A 208 -40.54 11.79 -0.63
CA LYS A 208 -41.20 11.26 -1.85
C LYS A 208 -41.30 9.73 -1.88
N GLU A 209 -40.24 9.01 -1.52
CA GLU A 209 -40.15 7.54 -1.66
C GLU A 209 -39.69 6.81 -0.38
N GLY A 210 -39.27 7.53 0.67
CA GLY A 210 -38.73 6.93 1.89
C GLY A 210 -37.31 6.34 1.70
N PHE A 211 -36.67 6.03 2.84
CA PHE A 211 -35.40 5.29 2.91
C PHE A 211 -35.44 4.25 4.01
N GLN A 212 -35.05 3.03 3.67
CA GLN A 212 -34.85 1.96 4.67
C GLN A 212 -33.49 2.08 5.35
N LEU A 213 -33.45 1.78 6.64
CA LEU A 213 -32.21 1.66 7.38
C LEU A 213 -31.65 0.25 7.25
N GLU A 214 -30.40 0.14 6.80
CA GLU A 214 -29.63 -1.08 6.85
C GLU A 214 -28.47 -0.88 7.84
N PHE A 215 -28.32 -1.77 8.81
CA PHE A 215 -27.25 -1.62 9.79
C PHE A 215 -25.92 -2.13 9.25
N ALA A 216 -24.85 -1.37 9.48
CA ALA A 216 -23.50 -1.79 9.17
C ALA A 216 -23.13 -3.03 9.99
N LYS A 217 -22.69 -4.12 9.33
CA LYS A 217 -22.10 -5.28 10.00
C LYS A 217 -20.83 -4.88 10.73
N LYS A 218 -19.96 -4.19 10.01
CA LYS A 218 -18.83 -3.43 10.53
C LYS A 218 -18.63 -2.20 9.66
N TRP A 219 -18.23 -1.13 10.29
CA TRP A 219 -17.96 0.15 9.68
C TRP A 219 -16.67 0.73 10.24
N HIS A 220 -15.86 1.24 9.35
CA HIS A 220 -14.58 1.85 9.67
C HIS A 220 -14.44 3.16 8.90
N ASP A 221 -14.41 4.26 9.63
CA ASP A 221 -14.07 5.58 9.11
C ASP A 221 -12.55 5.74 9.08
N VAL A 222 -12.04 6.35 8.01
CA VAL A 222 -10.61 6.62 7.80
C VAL A 222 -10.33 8.12 7.75
N GLY A 223 -11.37 8.94 7.66
CA GLY A 223 -11.27 10.38 7.49
C GLY A 223 -10.72 11.15 8.71
N HIS A 224 -10.78 10.57 9.92
CA HIS A 224 -10.36 11.20 11.17
C HIS A 224 -9.24 10.40 11.84
N LEU A 225 -8.26 11.09 12.46
CA LEU A 225 -7.05 10.47 13.02
C LEU A 225 -7.33 9.36 14.04
N GLU A 226 -8.27 9.57 14.96
CA GLU A 226 -8.62 8.55 15.98
C GLU A 226 -9.19 7.28 15.34
N ASN A 227 -10.08 7.44 14.38
CA ASN A 227 -10.70 6.35 13.66
C ASN A 227 -9.71 5.68 12.71
N TYR A 228 -8.80 6.44 12.10
CA TYR A 228 -7.73 5.91 11.25
C TYR A 228 -6.90 4.85 11.97
N TYR A 229 -6.43 5.13 13.19
CA TYR A 229 -5.60 4.16 13.92
C TYR A 229 -6.35 2.89 14.31
N SER A 230 -7.61 3.01 14.72
CA SER A 230 -8.44 1.85 15.02
C SER A 230 -8.73 1.01 13.78
N THR A 231 -9.00 1.67 12.66
CA THR A 231 -9.18 1.01 11.36
C THR A 231 -7.90 0.35 10.87
N LYS A 232 -6.75 1.01 11.03
CA LYS A 232 -5.43 0.44 10.67
C LYS A 232 -5.16 -0.85 11.44
N GLN A 233 -5.45 -0.90 12.72
CA GLN A 233 -5.33 -2.13 13.53
C GLN A 233 -6.26 -3.23 13.01
N PHE A 234 -7.51 -2.89 12.70
CA PHE A 234 -8.49 -3.86 12.21
C PHE A 234 -8.09 -4.46 10.85
N VAL A 235 -7.62 -3.64 9.92
CA VAL A 235 -7.26 -4.11 8.57
C VAL A 235 -5.81 -4.60 8.45
N LEU A 236 -5.07 -4.68 9.55
CA LEU A 236 -3.69 -5.15 9.53
C LEU A 236 -3.64 -6.56 8.97
N LYS A 237 -3.09 -6.70 7.76
CA LYS A 237 -2.94 -7.97 7.08
C LYS A 237 -1.57 -8.58 7.37
N THR A 238 -1.60 -9.86 7.69
CA THR A 238 -0.39 -10.67 7.80
C THR A 238 0.02 -11.17 6.41
N ARG A 239 1.31 -11.33 6.18
CA ARG A 239 1.79 -12.13 5.06
C ARG A 239 1.37 -13.59 5.25
N TYR A 240 1.29 -14.35 4.15
CA TYR A 240 0.82 -15.75 4.13
C TYR A 240 1.38 -16.64 5.25
N PHE A 241 2.66 -16.50 5.58
CA PHE A 241 3.36 -17.32 6.58
C PHE A 241 3.46 -16.69 7.97
N ASN A 242 3.06 -15.43 8.17
CA ASN A 242 3.10 -14.76 9.47
C ASN A 242 1.67 -14.41 9.92
N LYS A 243 1.42 -14.56 11.23
CA LYS A 243 0.19 -14.10 11.88
C LYS A 243 0.52 -13.01 12.88
N LEU A 244 -0.17 -11.88 12.77
CA LEU A 244 -0.09 -10.78 13.71
C LEU A 244 -1.40 -10.70 14.51
N GLN A 245 -1.27 -10.62 15.82
CA GLN A 245 -2.39 -10.43 16.74
C GLN A 245 -2.07 -9.26 17.65
N PHE A 246 -3.09 -8.50 18.03
CA PHE A 246 -2.97 -7.46 19.03
C PHE A 246 -3.26 -8.03 20.41
N ASP A 247 -2.60 -7.49 21.44
CA ASP A 247 -3.01 -7.75 22.82
C ASP A 247 -4.34 -7.03 23.13
N GLN A 248 -4.88 -7.30 24.31
CA GLN A 248 -6.21 -6.77 24.72
C GLN A 248 -6.28 -5.23 24.69
N LEU A 249 -5.19 -4.54 24.94
CA LEU A 249 -5.11 -3.07 24.93
C LEU A 249 -4.79 -2.51 23.56
N GLY A 250 -4.38 -3.36 22.59
CA GLY A 250 -3.97 -2.91 21.26
C GLY A 250 -2.63 -2.16 21.22
N GLU A 251 -1.84 -2.23 22.31
CA GLU A 251 -0.56 -1.53 22.44
C GLU A 251 0.62 -2.36 21.94
N ASN A 252 0.45 -3.69 21.85
CA ASN A 252 1.48 -4.60 21.42
C ASN A 252 0.99 -5.52 20.32
N VAL A 253 1.91 -5.95 19.45
CA VAL A 253 1.68 -6.97 18.44
C VAL A 253 2.39 -8.26 18.81
N ILE A 254 1.71 -9.38 18.62
CA ILE A 254 2.26 -10.72 18.78
C ILE A 254 2.40 -11.32 17.38
N LYS A 255 3.62 -11.63 16.99
CA LYS A 255 3.95 -12.25 15.71
C LYS A 255 4.23 -13.73 15.91
N THR A 256 3.56 -14.54 15.10
CA THR A 256 3.81 -15.98 14.95
C THR A 256 4.07 -16.31 13.50
N SER A 257 4.72 -17.42 13.20
CA SER A 257 5.03 -17.82 11.82
C SER A 257 4.89 -19.31 11.61
N THR A 258 4.49 -19.70 10.40
CA THR A 258 4.60 -21.09 9.94
C THR A 258 6.07 -21.48 9.67
N ASN A 259 6.91 -20.50 9.27
CA ASN A 259 8.35 -20.66 9.20
C ASN A 259 8.96 -20.33 10.58
N LYS A 260 9.07 -21.36 11.42
CA LYS A 260 9.54 -21.23 12.80
C LYS A 260 11.00 -20.81 12.88
N GLU A 261 11.87 -21.35 12.02
CA GLU A 261 13.30 -21.04 12.02
C GLU A 261 13.54 -19.56 11.76
N LYS A 262 12.90 -19.00 10.72
CA LYS A 262 13.00 -17.57 10.40
C LYS A 262 12.52 -16.67 11.56
N LEU A 263 11.47 -17.07 12.28
CA LEU A 263 11.00 -16.32 13.43
C LEU A 263 11.96 -16.40 14.63
N ILE A 264 12.57 -17.57 14.85
CA ILE A 264 13.60 -17.76 15.88
C ILE A 264 14.83 -16.90 15.57
N ASP A 265 15.26 -16.83 14.30
CA ASP A 265 16.38 -15.99 13.89
C ASP A 265 16.06 -14.50 14.08
N GLU A 266 14.84 -14.07 13.79
CA GLU A 266 14.37 -12.69 14.08
C GLU A 266 14.41 -12.41 15.59
N ILE A 267 13.95 -13.34 16.44
CA ILE A 267 14.01 -13.19 17.92
C ILE A 267 15.45 -13.02 18.38
N LYS A 268 16.39 -13.86 17.90
CA LYS A 268 17.81 -13.76 18.23
C LYS A 268 18.40 -12.41 17.82
N TRP A 269 18.04 -11.91 16.64
CA TRP A 269 18.48 -10.59 16.20
C TRP A 269 18.09 -9.51 17.23
N TYR A 270 16.82 -9.50 17.70
CA TYR A 270 16.36 -8.59 18.74
C TYR A 270 17.08 -8.77 20.07
N ASP A 271 17.56 -9.98 20.39
CA ASP A 271 18.27 -10.28 21.61
C ASP A 271 19.75 -9.85 21.58
N GLU A 272 20.36 -9.84 20.39
CA GLU A 272 21.80 -9.63 20.20
C GLU A 272 22.16 -8.21 19.76
N ILE A 273 21.19 -7.37 19.31
CA ILE A 273 21.49 -6.01 18.87
C ILE A 273 22.05 -5.16 20.02
N PRO A 274 23.05 -4.28 19.74
CA PRO A 274 23.63 -3.37 20.73
C PRO A 274 22.61 -2.40 21.32
N GLY A 275 22.85 -2.00 22.59
CA GLY A 275 21.93 -1.15 23.35
C GLY A 275 21.63 0.21 22.70
N ASP A 276 22.59 0.80 21.97
CA ASP A 276 22.41 2.06 21.25
C ASP A 276 21.67 1.91 19.89
N ILE A 277 21.28 0.69 19.51
CA ILE A 277 20.40 0.41 18.36
C ILE A 277 18.94 0.24 18.79
N LEU A 278 18.68 0.00 20.08
CA LEU A 278 17.32 -0.25 20.61
C LEU A 278 16.33 0.90 20.37
N ASP A 279 16.81 2.13 20.23
CA ASP A 279 15.96 3.27 19.89
C ASP A 279 15.44 3.21 18.44
N LEU A 280 16.09 2.45 17.57
CA LEU A 280 15.70 2.28 16.16
C LEU A 280 14.69 1.15 15.94
N VAL A 281 14.34 0.36 16.95
CA VAL A 281 13.43 -0.78 16.79
C VAL A 281 12.26 -0.69 17.77
N PRO A 282 11.13 -1.36 17.52
CA PRO A 282 10.09 -1.54 18.53
C PRO A 282 10.64 -2.25 19.76
N LYS A 283 10.17 -1.86 20.95
CA LYS A 283 10.55 -2.54 22.18
C LYS A 283 10.07 -3.99 22.16
N LYS A 284 10.98 -4.93 22.37
CA LYS A 284 10.63 -6.34 22.59
C LYS A 284 10.08 -6.49 24.01
N ILE A 285 8.84 -6.98 24.13
CA ILE A 285 8.11 -7.14 25.38
C ILE A 285 8.28 -8.56 25.92
N ASP A 286 8.13 -9.56 25.01
CA ASP A 286 8.20 -10.97 25.34
C ASP A 286 8.54 -11.78 24.10
N SER A 287 9.08 -12.99 24.27
CA SER A 287 9.33 -13.92 23.17
C SER A 287 9.50 -15.35 23.66
N SER A 288 9.31 -16.30 22.75
CA SER A 288 9.64 -17.70 22.98
C SER A 288 10.21 -18.32 21.72
N THR A 289 11.27 -19.11 21.86
CA THR A 289 11.88 -19.90 20.77
C THR A 289 11.51 -21.39 20.87
N GLN A 290 10.65 -21.77 21.80
CA GLN A 290 10.23 -23.14 22.08
C GLN A 290 9.30 -23.68 20.97
N GLU A 291 8.57 -24.74 21.21
CA GLU A 291 7.72 -25.47 20.26
C GLU A 291 6.77 -24.58 19.43
N LYS A 292 6.25 -23.49 20.05
CA LYS A 292 5.41 -22.48 19.39
C LYS A 292 6.08 -21.11 19.50
N PRO A 293 7.07 -20.82 18.65
CA PRO A 293 7.80 -19.56 18.74
C PRO A 293 6.89 -18.36 18.47
N PHE A 294 7.10 -17.31 19.25
CA PHE A 294 6.45 -16.01 19.07
C PHE A 294 7.38 -14.87 19.51
N ILE A 295 7.11 -13.69 18.99
CA ILE A 295 7.68 -12.44 19.50
C ILE A 295 6.57 -11.44 19.75
N LYS A 296 6.59 -10.79 20.93
CA LYS A 296 5.68 -9.71 21.30
C LYS A 296 6.45 -8.40 21.27
N LEU A 297 6.03 -7.47 20.44
CA LEU A 297 6.66 -6.17 20.20
C LEU A 297 5.67 -5.03 20.50
N GLU A 298 6.20 -3.88 20.90
CA GLU A 298 5.47 -2.62 20.92
C GLU A 298 4.83 -2.34 19.56
N TYR A 299 3.55 -1.95 19.54
CA TYR A 299 2.89 -1.55 18.31
C TYR A 299 3.20 -0.10 17.95
N ILE A 300 3.91 0.10 16.85
CA ILE A 300 4.26 1.42 16.33
C ILE A 300 3.20 1.84 15.30
N LYS A 301 2.49 2.93 15.58
CA LYS A 301 1.37 3.42 14.77
C LYS A 301 1.79 4.19 13.50
N HIS A 302 3.08 4.48 13.34
CA HIS A 302 3.58 5.29 12.22
C HIS A 302 3.37 4.62 10.86
N PRO A 303 3.25 5.40 9.78
CA PRO A 303 3.29 4.85 8.43
C PRO A 303 4.67 4.28 8.11
N THR A 304 4.73 3.40 7.12
CA THR A 304 5.99 2.97 6.52
C THR A 304 6.50 4.03 5.54
N LEU A 305 7.81 4.07 5.30
CA LEU A 305 8.36 4.90 4.21
C LEU A 305 7.79 4.52 2.86
N SER A 306 7.45 3.24 2.65
CA SER A 306 6.77 2.77 1.44
C SER A 306 5.41 3.45 1.23
N GLU A 307 4.58 3.54 2.28
CA GLU A 307 3.30 4.23 2.21
C GLU A 307 3.47 5.72 1.85
N LEU A 308 4.49 6.38 2.43
CA LEU A 308 4.81 7.77 2.13
C LEU A 308 5.36 7.95 0.70
N TRP A 309 6.20 7.01 0.24
CA TRP A 309 6.79 7.03 -1.09
C TRP A 309 5.75 6.89 -2.21
N LEU A 310 4.80 5.98 -2.01
CA LEU A 310 3.79 5.65 -3.01
C LEU A 310 2.66 6.66 -3.11
N TYR A 311 2.17 7.14 -1.95
CA TYR A 311 0.88 7.82 -1.88
C TYR A 311 0.96 9.26 -1.41
N SER A 312 2.14 9.76 -1.05
CA SER A 312 2.34 11.13 -0.58
C SER A 312 3.14 11.96 -1.58
N GLU A 313 2.89 13.26 -1.60
CA GLU A 313 3.64 14.22 -2.42
C GLU A 313 4.53 15.12 -1.56
N PHE A 314 5.48 14.52 -0.84
CA PHE A 314 6.47 15.29 -0.11
C PHE A 314 7.47 15.98 -1.05
N PRO A 315 8.00 17.18 -0.68
CA PRO A 315 9.00 17.88 -1.47
C PRO A 315 10.33 17.11 -1.52
N VAL A 316 11.15 17.41 -2.50
CA VAL A 316 12.47 16.78 -2.69
C VAL A 316 13.34 16.87 -1.43
N ASP A 317 13.33 18.01 -0.73
CA ASP A 317 14.13 18.22 0.47
C ASP A 317 13.75 17.31 1.63
N PHE A 318 12.47 16.91 1.73
CA PHE A 318 12.02 15.88 2.66
C PHE A 318 12.72 14.54 2.38
N TRP A 319 12.72 14.11 1.12
CA TRP A 319 13.35 12.86 0.73
C TRP A 319 14.88 12.91 0.85
N LYS A 320 15.50 14.05 0.54
CA LYS A 320 16.94 14.24 0.80
C LYS A 320 17.30 14.05 2.27
N LYS A 321 16.47 14.62 3.16
CA LYS A 321 16.65 14.44 4.60
C LYS A 321 16.48 12.98 5.02
N ILE A 322 15.44 12.29 4.54
CA ILE A 322 15.23 10.86 4.78
C ILE A 322 16.46 10.05 4.37
N MET A 323 17.02 10.30 3.17
CA MET A 323 18.22 9.59 2.70
C MET A 323 19.43 9.85 3.62
N GLN A 324 19.65 11.09 4.03
CA GLN A 324 20.73 11.43 4.96
C GLN A 324 20.56 10.71 6.30
N ASP A 325 19.36 10.68 6.85
CA ASP A 325 19.08 10.03 8.14
C ASP A 325 19.23 8.49 8.01
N LEU A 326 18.81 7.88 6.91
CA LEU A 326 19.03 6.45 6.63
C LEU A 326 20.54 6.11 6.53
N PHE A 327 21.33 6.95 5.86
CA PHE A 327 22.78 6.77 5.89
C PHE A 327 23.38 6.96 7.29
N GLY A 328 22.77 7.81 8.13
CA GLY A 328 23.11 7.91 9.56
C GLY A 328 22.87 6.59 10.30
N ILE A 329 21.75 5.91 10.02
CA ILE A 329 21.45 4.58 10.58
C ILE A 329 22.47 3.54 10.10
N ILE A 330 22.78 3.51 8.80
CA ILE A 330 23.83 2.64 8.22
C ILE A 330 25.18 2.86 8.92
N GLN A 331 25.56 4.10 9.20
CA GLN A 331 26.81 4.40 9.91
C GLN A 331 26.77 3.91 11.37
N ARG A 332 25.61 3.89 12.03
CA ARG A 332 25.47 3.29 13.38
C ARG A 332 25.69 1.79 13.33
N PHE A 333 25.11 1.09 12.34
CA PHE A 333 25.30 -0.35 12.14
C PHE A 333 26.79 -0.68 11.87
N LYS A 334 27.44 0.13 11.04
CA LYS A 334 28.86 -0.07 10.67
C LYS A 334 29.84 0.05 11.84
N LYS A 335 29.44 0.60 13.00
CA LYS A 335 30.29 0.62 14.21
C LYS A 335 30.51 -0.77 14.82
N TYR A 336 29.64 -1.72 14.51
CA TYR A 336 29.65 -3.07 15.09
C TYR A 336 30.19 -4.07 14.09
N ASN A 337 31.53 -4.16 13.98
CA ASN A 337 32.16 -5.15 13.14
C ASN A 337 31.83 -6.56 13.65
N LEU A 338 31.34 -7.40 12.77
CA LEU A 338 31.00 -8.79 13.05
C LEU A 338 31.77 -9.70 12.08
N ASN A 339 32.16 -10.84 12.59
CA ASN A 339 32.89 -11.82 11.77
C ASN A 339 31.89 -12.51 10.83
N VAL A 340 32.03 -12.26 9.53
CA VAL A 340 31.29 -12.92 8.45
C VAL A 340 32.30 -13.65 7.59
N THR A 341 32.23 -14.96 7.58
CA THR A 341 33.13 -15.78 6.76
C THR A 341 32.88 -15.57 5.28
N LYS A 342 33.91 -15.80 4.45
CA LYS A 342 33.76 -15.73 2.99
C LYS A 342 32.66 -16.69 2.49
N GLN A 343 32.45 -17.82 3.13
CA GLN A 343 31.37 -18.75 2.81
C GLN A 343 29.98 -18.16 3.11
N GLU A 344 29.79 -17.55 4.27
CA GLU A 344 28.52 -16.86 4.61
C GLU A 344 28.26 -15.70 3.65
N TYR A 345 29.29 -14.96 3.28
CA TYR A 345 29.20 -13.89 2.27
C TYR A 345 28.78 -14.45 0.89
N HIS A 346 29.37 -15.52 0.41
CA HIS A 346 28.96 -16.20 -0.82
C HIS A 346 27.52 -16.69 -0.74
N SER A 347 27.10 -17.20 0.40
CA SER A 347 25.71 -17.61 0.64
C SER A 347 24.73 -16.43 0.54
N MET A 348 25.14 -15.23 0.98
CA MET A 348 24.30 -14.02 0.86
C MET A 348 23.93 -13.67 -0.58
N TYR A 349 24.88 -13.77 -1.49
CA TYR A 349 24.75 -13.25 -2.84
C TYR A 349 24.62 -14.35 -3.90
N LEU A 350 25.54 -15.30 -3.93
CA LEU A 350 25.64 -16.28 -5.00
C LEU A 350 24.74 -17.49 -4.78
N GLU A 351 25.00 -18.25 -3.72
CA GLU A 351 24.30 -19.53 -3.47
C GLU A 351 22.79 -19.33 -3.38
N LYS A 352 22.36 -18.33 -2.62
CA LYS A 352 20.94 -17.97 -2.51
C LYS A 352 20.32 -17.69 -3.88
N THR A 353 21.03 -16.92 -4.74
CA THR A 353 20.51 -16.52 -6.05
C THR A 353 20.44 -17.72 -6.98
N LEU A 354 21.49 -18.54 -7.03
CA LEU A 354 21.51 -19.75 -7.86
C LEU A 354 20.43 -20.75 -7.45
N ASN A 355 20.27 -21.01 -6.14
CA ASN A 355 19.24 -21.92 -5.65
C ASN A 355 17.83 -21.44 -6.03
N ARG A 356 17.57 -20.14 -5.96
CA ARG A 356 16.27 -19.56 -6.32
C ARG A 356 16.02 -19.50 -7.83
N ILE A 357 17.04 -19.30 -8.64
CA ILE A 357 16.95 -19.42 -10.10
C ILE A 357 16.61 -20.86 -10.47
N ASN A 358 17.32 -21.85 -9.90
CA ASN A 358 17.04 -23.25 -10.15
C ASN A 358 15.61 -23.60 -9.75
N GLN A 359 15.16 -23.14 -8.59
CA GLN A 359 13.78 -23.36 -8.12
C GLN A 359 12.74 -22.82 -9.12
N VAL A 360 12.87 -21.56 -9.56
CA VAL A 360 11.88 -20.99 -10.49
C VAL A 360 11.92 -21.66 -11.86
N ILE A 361 13.08 -22.11 -12.34
CA ILE A 361 13.24 -22.86 -13.60
C ILE A 361 12.57 -24.25 -13.50
N GLU A 362 12.66 -24.90 -12.34
CA GLU A 362 12.03 -26.20 -12.09
C GLU A 362 10.51 -26.10 -11.97
N GLU A 363 10.03 -25.10 -11.25
CA GLU A 363 8.60 -24.92 -10.92
C GLU A 363 7.80 -24.26 -12.05
N ASP A 364 8.40 -23.38 -12.86
CA ASP A 364 7.69 -22.58 -13.87
C ASP A 364 8.26 -22.76 -15.29
N LYS A 365 7.38 -23.23 -16.21
CA LYS A 365 7.72 -23.45 -17.63
C LYS A 365 8.03 -22.15 -18.38
N LEU A 366 7.43 -21.03 -17.99
CA LEU A 366 7.67 -19.72 -18.60
C LEU A 366 9.10 -19.26 -18.27
N PHE A 367 9.47 -19.28 -16.98
CA PHE A 367 10.80 -18.88 -16.55
C PHE A 367 11.89 -19.81 -17.08
N ARG A 368 11.62 -21.12 -17.19
CA ARG A 368 12.54 -22.04 -17.88
C ARG A 368 12.84 -21.55 -19.31
N LYS A 369 11.81 -21.22 -20.10
CA LYS A 369 11.98 -20.70 -21.46
C LYS A 369 12.70 -19.35 -21.50
N ILE A 370 12.44 -18.48 -20.52
CA ILE A 370 13.09 -17.17 -20.43
C ILE A 370 14.58 -17.34 -20.13
N PHE A 371 14.95 -18.14 -19.14
CA PHE A 371 16.35 -18.37 -18.75
C PHE A 371 17.16 -19.15 -19.81
N ASP A 372 16.50 -19.92 -20.69
CA ASP A 372 17.13 -20.61 -21.82
C ASP A 372 17.55 -19.66 -22.98
N GLN A 373 17.07 -18.40 -22.97
CA GLN A 373 17.43 -17.42 -24.00
C GLN A 373 18.77 -16.75 -23.67
N ASP A 374 19.59 -16.47 -24.67
CA ASP A 374 20.81 -15.69 -24.49
C ASP A 374 20.53 -14.20 -24.29
N PHE A 375 19.48 -13.69 -24.94
CA PHE A 375 19.09 -12.28 -24.91
C PHE A 375 17.59 -12.12 -24.66
N ILE A 376 17.26 -11.09 -23.90
CA ILE A 376 15.89 -10.63 -23.66
C ILE A 376 15.76 -9.20 -24.16
N PHE A 377 14.61 -8.86 -24.75
CA PHE A 377 14.30 -7.49 -25.18
C PHE A 377 13.30 -6.89 -24.19
N ILE A 378 13.72 -5.85 -23.49
CA ILE A 378 12.86 -5.08 -22.59
C ILE A 378 12.69 -3.69 -23.19
N ASN A 379 11.45 -3.32 -23.52
CA ASN A 379 11.12 -2.05 -24.16
C ASN A 379 12.02 -1.79 -25.40
N ASN A 380 12.18 -2.79 -26.26
CA ASN A 380 13.03 -2.80 -27.47
C ASN A 380 14.56 -2.72 -27.17
N LYS A 381 15.00 -2.69 -25.92
CA LYS A 381 16.41 -2.73 -25.55
C LYS A 381 16.86 -4.17 -25.44
N LYS A 382 17.87 -4.57 -26.21
CA LYS A 382 18.48 -5.90 -26.16
C LYS A 382 19.38 -6.01 -24.92
N LEU A 383 19.12 -6.98 -24.05
CA LEU A 383 19.86 -7.22 -22.83
C LEU A 383 20.42 -8.64 -22.81
N LYS A 384 21.64 -8.82 -22.31
CA LYS A 384 22.20 -10.14 -22.01
C LYS A 384 21.39 -10.79 -20.91
N ASN A 385 21.06 -12.07 -21.09
CA ASN A 385 20.40 -12.84 -20.05
C ASN A 385 21.42 -13.44 -19.06
N TRP A 386 20.91 -14.02 -17.99
CA TRP A 386 21.67 -14.56 -16.87
C TRP A 386 22.87 -15.40 -17.29
N ASN A 387 22.66 -16.38 -18.18
CA ASN A 387 23.69 -17.33 -18.60
C ASN A 387 24.94 -16.65 -19.22
N LEU A 388 24.76 -15.52 -19.90
CA LEU A 388 25.87 -14.76 -20.50
C LEU A 388 26.64 -13.90 -19.48
N MET A 389 26.09 -13.67 -18.30
CA MET A 389 26.67 -12.80 -17.27
C MET A 389 27.15 -13.57 -16.03
N LYS A 390 26.66 -14.79 -15.81
CA LYS A 390 26.84 -15.57 -14.58
C LYS A 390 28.30 -15.63 -14.11
N ASN A 391 29.24 -16.03 -14.96
CA ASN A 391 30.65 -16.18 -14.58
C ASN A 391 31.26 -14.83 -14.14
N LYS A 392 30.96 -13.75 -14.86
CA LYS A 392 31.42 -12.40 -14.49
C LYS A 392 30.82 -11.92 -13.16
N ILE A 393 29.57 -12.30 -12.87
CA ILE A 393 28.91 -12.01 -11.59
C ILE A 393 29.60 -12.76 -10.46
N GLU A 394 29.93 -14.05 -10.66
CA GLU A 394 30.66 -14.88 -9.69
C GLU A 394 32.05 -14.28 -9.38
N GLU A 395 32.83 -13.95 -10.42
CA GLU A 395 34.12 -13.29 -10.28
C GLU A 395 34.00 -11.96 -9.52
N LYS A 396 32.99 -11.15 -9.85
CA LYS A 396 32.79 -9.85 -9.21
C LYS A 396 32.37 -9.98 -7.74
N ILE A 397 31.58 -10.98 -7.36
CA ILE A 397 31.24 -11.28 -5.96
C ILE A 397 32.50 -11.61 -5.16
N ASP A 398 33.43 -12.37 -5.74
CA ASP A 398 34.71 -12.69 -5.10
C ASP A 398 35.60 -11.45 -4.87
N GLU A 399 35.65 -10.57 -5.87
CA GLU A 399 36.46 -9.34 -5.83
C GLU A 399 35.95 -8.33 -4.80
N MET A 400 34.62 -8.24 -4.63
CA MET A 400 34.03 -7.21 -3.78
C MET A 400 33.97 -7.60 -2.28
N TYR A 401 34.42 -8.80 -1.92
CA TYR A 401 34.49 -9.21 -0.51
C TYR A 401 35.49 -8.33 0.25
N ASN A 402 35.01 -7.66 1.29
CA ASN A 402 35.82 -6.79 2.14
C ASN A 402 35.39 -6.93 3.59
N GLU A 403 36.28 -7.45 4.43
CA GLU A 403 36.02 -7.68 5.85
C GLU A 403 35.63 -6.38 6.61
N ASN A 404 36.09 -5.21 6.15
CA ASN A 404 35.73 -3.90 6.73
C ASN A 404 34.27 -3.49 6.50
N ASP A 405 33.57 -4.17 5.58
CA ASP A 405 32.15 -3.96 5.30
C ASP A 405 31.24 -4.93 6.08
N ASN A 406 31.85 -5.93 6.76
CA ASN A 406 31.17 -6.90 7.60
C ASN A 406 30.80 -6.27 8.95
N CYS A 407 29.52 -6.08 9.18
CA CYS A 407 29.02 -5.45 10.41
C CYS A 407 27.60 -5.90 10.74
N LEU A 408 27.01 -5.36 11.79
CA LEU A 408 25.57 -5.49 12.03
C LEU A 408 24.79 -5.06 10.81
N ILE A 409 23.80 -5.86 10.39
CA ILE A 409 22.85 -5.51 9.34
C ILE A 409 21.40 -5.78 9.78
N HIS A 410 20.45 -5.07 9.18
CA HIS A 410 19.03 -5.41 9.28
C HIS A 410 18.71 -6.61 8.35
N GLY A 411 19.36 -6.67 7.21
CA GLY A 411 19.24 -7.75 6.24
C GLY A 411 17.93 -7.73 5.41
N ASP A 412 17.03 -6.78 5.69
CA ASP A 412 15.82 -6.54 4.89
C ASP A 412 15.37 -5.07 5.01
N LEU A 413 16.32 -4.14 4.87
CA LEU A 413 16.15 -2.70 5.11
C LEU A 413 15.54 -1.98 3.89
N TYR A 414 14.32 -2.34 3.52
CA TYR A 414 13.58 -1.65 2.47
C TYR A 414 12.42 -0.82 3.07
N PHE A 415 11.84 0.07 2.29
CA PHE A 415 10.93 1.09 2.79
C PHE A 415 9.69 0.58 3.53
N ALA A 416 9.15 -0.59 3.18
CA ALA A 416 8.02 -1.15 3.91
C ALA A 416 8.38 -1.68 5.32
N ASN A 417 9.68 -1.90 5.60
CA ASN A 417 10.19 -2.30 6.90
C ASN A 417 10.71 -1.12 7.75
N ILE A 418 10.49 0.11 7.30
CA ILE A 418 10.91 1.33 7.98
C ILE A 418 9.69 2.17 8.31
N LEU A 419 9.29 2.20 9.57
CA LEU A 419 8.23 3.07 10.09
C LEU A 419 8.80 4.44 10.38
N TYR A 420 8.08 5.50 10.04
CA TYR A 420 8.57 6.86 10.18
C TYR A 420 7.52 7.83 10.75
N ASN A 421 7.95 8.59 11.75
CA ASN A 421 7.20 9.72 12.30
C ASN A 421 7.75 11.04 11.74
N SER A 422 7.00 11.67 10.83
CA SER A 422 7.42 12.91 10.16
C SER A 422 7.50 14.11 11.10
N GLU A 423 6.68 14.17 12.16
CA GLU A 423 6.66 15.29 13.11
C GLU A 423 7.89 15.27 14.04
N LYS A 424 8.30 14.06 14.48
CA LYS A 424 9.38 13.87 15.46
C LYS A 424 10.69 13.41 14.84
N ASN A 425 10.72 13.14 13.55
CA ASN A 425 11.85 12.55 12.83
C ASN A 425 12.35 11.24 13.50
N ILE A 426 11.42 10.33 13.82
CA ILE A 426 11.74 9.05 14.46
C ILE A 426 11.56 7.92 13.46
N PHE A 427 12.60 7.10 13.35
CA PHE A 427 12.59 5.86 12.58
C PHE A 427 12.41 4.65 13.50
N LYS A 428 11.65 3.66 13.04
CA LYS A 428 11.54 2.35 13.67
C LYS A 428 11.65 1.26 12.61
N LEU A 429 12.65 0.42 12.74
CA LEU A 429 12.94 -0.69 11.83
C LEU A 429 12.22 -1.94 12.33
N ILE A 430 11.53 -2.63 11.44
CA ILE A 430 10.74 -3.82 11.75
C ILE A 430 11.11 -4.97 10.81
N ASP A 431 10.80 -6.19 11.20
CA ASP A 431 11.00 -7.39 10.38
C ASP A 431 12.46 -7.60 9.91
N PRO A 432 13.46 -7.52 10.81
CA PRO A 432 14.83 -7.83 10.45
C PRO A 432 14.93 -9.27 9.93
N ARG A 433 15.89 -9.52 9.03
CA ARG A 433 16.10 -10.87 8.52
C ARG A 433 16.43 -11.88 9.63
N GLY A 434 17.12 -11.43 10.67
CA GLY A 434 17.59 -12.27 11.76
C GLY A 434 19.05 -12.70 11.57
N ILE A 435 19.29 -14.00 11.69
CA ILE A 435 20.63 -14.59 11.59
C ILE A 435 20.99 -14.88 10.13
N TRP A 436 22.24 -14.62 9.77
CA TRP A 436 22.86 -15.10 8.55
C TRP A 436 24.06 -16.00 8.88
N GLY A 437 23.96 -17.28 8.52
CA GLY A 437 24.91 -18.27 9.02
C GLY A 437 24.83 -18.37 10.55
N ASN A 438 25.85 -17.85 11.24
CA ASN A 438 25.92 -17.87 12.71
C ASN A 438 25.90 -16.48 13.36
N THR A 439 25.58 -15.41 12.62
CA THR A 439 25.71 -14.03 13.09
C THR A 439 24.50 -13.18 12.68
N ILE A 440 24.24 -12.12 13.47
CA ILE A 440 23.35 -11.00 13.08
C ILE A 440 24.03 -10.02 12.12
N GLY A 441 25.25 -10.33 11.69
CA GLY A 441 26.04 -9.51 10.77
C GLY A 441 25.93 -9.94 9.32
N GLY A 442 26.47 -9.09 8.46
CA GLY A 442 26.59 -9.30 7.03
C GLY A 442 27.34 -8.15 6.38
N ASP A 443 27.40 -8.14 5.05
CA ASP A 443 27.91 -7.02 4.27
C ASP A 443 26.91 -5.86 4.31
N ILE A 444 27.35 -4.69 4.79
CA ILE A 444 26.51 -3.48 4.88
C ILE A 444 25.96 -3.03 3.53
N LYS A 445 26.63 -3.37 2.43
CA LYS A 445 26.18 -3.07 1.07
C LYS A 445 24.83 -3.73 0.76
N TYR A 446 24.51 -4.83 1.44
CA TYR A 446 23.20 -5.48 1.31
C TYR A 446 22.05 -4.57 1.77
N ASP A 447 22.16 -3.92 2.92
CA ASP A 447 21.15 -3.00 3.42
C ASP A 447 21.06 -1.73 2.58
N ILE A 448 22.19 -1.22 2.06
CA ILE A 448 22.22 -0.10 1.12
C ILE A 448 21.50 -0.47 -0.18
N ALA A 449 21.75 -1.65 -0.71
CA ALA A 449 21.07 -2.16 -1.90
C ALA A 449 19.56 -2.34 -1.66
N LYS A 450 19.14 -2.72 -0.45
CA LYS A 450 17.72 -2.79 -0.07
C LYS A 450 17.04 -1.42 -0.03
N ILE A 451 17.72 -0.37 0.42
CA ILE A 451 17.20 1.01 0.31
C ILE A 451 17.07 1.41 -1.17
N ARG A 452 18.12 1.16 -1.98
CA ARG A 452 18.11 1.46 -3.42
C ARG A 452 17.01 0.68 -4.17
N HIS A 453 16.80 -0.56 -3.82
CA HIS A 453 15.75 -1.44 -4.32
C HIS A 453 14.33 -0.86 -4.13
N SER A 454 14.05 -0.15 -3.01
CA SER A 454 12.79 0.56 -2.80
C SER A 454 12.68 1.80 -3.70
N VAL A 455 13.74 2.61 -3.79
CA VAL A 455 13.70 3.92 -4.45
C VAL A 455 13.91 3.78 -5.95
N VAL A 456 15.10 3.31 -6.38
CA VAL A 456 15.50 3.24 -7.78
C VAL A 456 14.96 1.99 -8.47
N GLY A 457 14.93 0.86 -7.74
CA GLY A 457 14.42 -0.41 -8.24
C GLY A 457 12.89 -0.49 -8.28
N CYS A 458 12.20 0.49 -7.72
CA CYS A 458 10.73 0.53 -7.72
C CYS A 458 10.05 -0.68 -7.06
N PHE A 459 10.72 -1.38 -6.14
CA PHE A 459 10.19 -2.60 -5.52
C PHE A 459 8.82 -2.39 -4.87
N ASP A 460 8.69 -1.33 -4.06
CA ASP A 460 7.44 -1.01 -3.37
C ASP A 460 6.33 -0.66 -4.37
N ILE A 461 6.67 -0.03 -5.49
CA ILE A 461 5.73 0.31 -6.56
C ILE A 461 5.22 -0.97 -7.24
N ILE A 462 6.12 -1.89 -7.59
CA ILE A 462 5.79 -3.16 -8.24
C ILE A 462 4.98 -4.05 -7.31
N THR A 463 5.35 -4.17 -6.04
CA THR A 463 4.61 -5.00 -5.07
C THR A 463 3.21 -4.51 -4.78
N ASN A 464 2.95 -3.22 -5.01
CA ASN A 464 1.63 -2.61 -4.89
C ASN A 464 0.84 -2.58 -6.22
N GLY A 465 1.34 -3.21 -7.29
CA GLY A 465 0.62 -3.38 -8.56
C GLY A 465 0.61 -2.13 -9.46
N LEU A 466 1.46 -1.12 -9.16
CA LEU A 466 1.53 0.14 -9.91
C LEU A 466 2.51 0.02 -11.09
N TYR A 467 2.29 -0.95 -11.96
CA TYR A 467 3.07 -1.23 -13.16
C TYR A 467 2.21 -1.82 -14.27
N SER A 468 2.75 -1.85 -15.47
CA SER A 468 2.19 -2.60 -16.58
C SER A 468 3.24 -3.48 -17.21
N ILE A 469 2.86 -4.71 -17.56
CA ILE A 469 3.75 -5.64 -18.22
C ILE A 469 3.01 -6.43 -19.28
N LYS A 470 3.67 -6.68 -20.40
CA LYS A 470 3.16 -7.51 -21.48
C LYS A 470 4.30 -8.38 -21.99
N TYR A 471 4.11 -9.69 -21.96
CA TYR A 471 5.03 -10.66 -22.50
C TYR A 471 4.45 -11.25 -23.80
N GLU A 472 5.14 -11.07 -24.91
CA GLU A 472 4.65 -11.49 -26.24
C GLU A 472 5.15 -12.88 -26.67
N GLY A 473 5.81 -13.62 -25.79
CA GLY A 473 6.17 -15.04 -26.01
C GLY A 473 7.40 -15.29 -26.90
N LYS A 474 8.15 -14.23 -27.27
CA LYS A 474 9.34 -14.30 -28.13
C LYS A 474 10.56 -13.60 -27.51
N ASN A 475 10.77 -13.76 -26.20
CA ASN A 475 11.79 -13.02 -25.44
C ASN A 475 11.63 -11.47 -25.47
N GLU A 476 10.46 -10.97 -25.81
CA GLU A 476 10.11 -9.54 -25.82
C GLU A 476 9.17 -9.21 -24.65
N ILE A 477 9.52 -8.21 -23.86
CA ILE A 477 8.76 -7.75 -22.71
C ILE A 477 8.57 -6.23 -22.82
N GLU A 478 7.32 -5.79 -22.82
CA GLU A 478 6.97 -4.39 -22.59
C GLU A 478 6.74 -4.19 -21.09
N PHE A 479 7.50 -3.32 -20.45
CA PHE A 479 7.44 -3.09 -19.01
C PHE A 479 7.49 -1.60 -18.68
N ASN A 480 6.49 -1.11 -17.94
CA ASN A 480 6.43 0.26 -17.46
C ASN A 480 6.03 0.30 -15.99
N VAL A 481 6.65 1.18 -15.23
CA VAL A 481 6.41 1.37 -13.80
C VAL A 481 5.90 2.79 -13.57
N PHE A 482 4.87 2.94 -12.74
CA PHE A 482 4.48 4.23 -12.22
C PHE A 482 5.65 4.85 -11.46
N LYS A 483 5.93 6.13 -11.72
CA LYS A 483 7.00 6.86 -11.03
C LYS A 483 6.39 7.99 -10.20
N PRO A 484 6.69 8.06 -8.89
CA PRO A 484 6.26 9.19 -8.06
C PRO A 484 6.81 10.52 -8.57
N LYS A 485 6.19 11.61 -8.15
CA LYS A 485 6.66 12.95 -8.47
C LYS A 485 8.11 13.15 -8.01
N ASN A 486 8.93 13.79 -8.83
CA ASN A 486 10.36 14.03 -8.59
C ASN A 486 11.23 12.76 -8.48
N TYR A 487 10.73 11.62 -8.94
CA TYR A 487 11.42 10.33 -8.89
C TYR A 487 12.89 10.42 -9.33
N GLU A 488 13.15 10.91 -10.53
CA GLU A 488 14.52 10.98 -11.10
C GLU A 488 15.47 11.83 -10.23
N ILE A 489 14.98 12.95 -9.66
CA ILE A 489 15.81 13.81 -8.80
C ILE A 489 16.17 13.07 -7.51
N ILE A 490 15.22 12.35 -6.92
CA ILE A 490 15.43 11.61 -5.68
C ILE A 490 16.35 10.40 -5.91
N CYS A 491 16.20 9.69 -7.03
CA CYS A 491 17.10 8.60 -7.41
C CYS A 491 18.55 9.08 -7.59
N ASN A 492 18.76 10.18 -8.31
CA ASN A 492 20.09 10.76 -8.52
C ASN A 492 20.73 11.23 -7.21
N GLU A 493 19.94 11.79 -6.29
CA GLU A 493 20.43 12.18 -4.96
C GLU A 493 20.87 10.96 -4.14
N LEU A 494 20.08 9.86 -4.17
CA LEU A 494 20.44 8.62 -3.49
C LEU A 494 21.73 8.04 -4.06
N ASP A 495 21.82 7.89 -5.39
CA ASP A 495 22.99 7.33 -6.06
C ASP A 495 24.25 8.18 -5.79
N SER A 496 24.14 9.51 -5.86
CA SER A 496 25.26 10.41 -5.50
C SER A 496 25.71 10.28 -4.04
N ASN A 497 24.79 10.01 -3.12
CA ASN A 497 25.12 9.75 -1.71
C ASN A 497 25.80 8.39 -1.51
N ILE A 498 25.45 7.39 -2.31
CA ILE A 498 26.10 6.07 -2.33
C ILE A 498 27.53 6.22 -2.88
N GLU A 499 27.71 6.85 -4.05
CA GLU A 499 29.01 7.01 -4.71
C GLU A 499 30.08 7.71 -3.85
N ARG A 500 29.65 8.62 -2.97
CA ARG A 500 30.57 9.29 -2.03
C ARG A 500 31.20 8.36 -1.00
N ARG A 501 30.65 7.15 -0.78
CA ARG A 501 31.00 6.26 0.34
C ARG A 501 31.28 4.83 -0.07
N TRP A 502 30.67 4.36 -1.15
CA TRP A 502 30.74 2.98 -1.65
C TRP A 502 30.82 2.96 -3.18
N ASN A 503 31.21 1.82 -3.73
CA ASN A 503 31.16 1.60 -5.18
C ASN A 503 29.69 1.40 -5.59
N LEU A 504 29.13 2.32 -6.38
CA LEU A 504 27.74 2.27 -6.82
C LEU A 504 27.46 1.03 -7.70
N ASP A 505 28.42 0.60 -8.52
CA ASP A 505 28.24 -0.58 -9.38
C ASP A 505 28.09 -1.87 -8.56
N GLU A 506 28.79 -1.99 -7.42
CA GLU A 506 28.60 -3.10 -6.49
C GLU A 506 27.18 -3.08 -5.89
N ILE A 507 26.68 -1.91 -5.50
CA ILE A 507 25.32 -1.76 -4.97
C ILE A 507 24.27 -2.10 -6.03
N LYS A 508 24.44 -1.63 -7.27
CA LYS A 508 23.57 -1.97 -8.41
C LYS A 508 23.56 -3.46 -8.70
N MET A 509 24.74 -4.11 -8.66
CA MET A 509 24.83 -5.56 -8.85
C MET A 509 24.06 -6.30 -7.76
N ILE A 510 24.26 -5.94 -6.48
CA ILE A 510 23.53 -6.55 -5.36
C ILE A 510 22.02 -6.35 -5.53
N GLU A 511 21.58 -5.15 -5.90
CA GLU A 511 20.18 -4.87 -6.20
C GLU A 511 19.63 -5.76 -7.31
N GLY A 512 20.35 -5.93 -8.41
CA GLY A 512 19.99 -6.85 -9.50
C GLY A 512 19.84 -8.29 -9.01
N LEU A 513 20.79 -8.77 -8.21
CA LEU A 513 20.74 -10.11 -7.60
C LEU A 513 19.55 -10.25 -6.63
N LEU A 514 19.21 -9.21 -5.87
CA LEU A 514 18.04 -9.20 -5.01
C LEU A 514 16.76 -9.43 -5.82
N PHE A 515 16.55 -8.70 -6.91
CA PHE A 515 15.38 -8.86 -7.78
C PHE A 515 15.31 -10.27 -8.39
N ILE A 516 16.39 -10.77 -8.97
CA ILE A 516 16.43 -12.12 -9.56
C ILE A 516 16.16 -13.19 -8.48
N SER A 517 16.74 -13.02 -7.30
CA SER A 517 16.55 -14.00 -6.22
C SER A 517 15.16 -13.99 -5.59
N MET A 518 14.29 -13.04 -5.92
CA MET A 518 12.93 -12.99 -5.37
C MET A 518 11.88 -13.69 -6.25
N LEU A 519 12.23 -14.09 -7.47
CA LEU A 519 11.28 -14.68 -8.40
C LEU A 519 10.43 -15.83 -7.78
N PRO A 520 11.00 -16.87 -7.14
CA PRO A 520 10.18 -17.95 -6.58
C PRO A 520 9.36 -17.53 -5.35
N LEU A 521 9.72 -16.42 -4.68
CA LEU A 521 8.97 -15.92 -3.52
C LEU A 521 7.67 -15.20 -3.90
N HIS A 522 7.48 -14.90 -5.18
CA HIS A 522 6.32 -14.21 -5.73
C HIS A 522 5.59 -15.03 -6.79
N SER A 523 5.64 -16.37 -6.66
CA SER A 523 4.96 -17.32 -7.57
C SER A 523 3.43 -17.19 -7.57
N ASP A 524 2.87 -16.46 -6.63
CA ASP A 524 1.45 -16.08 -6.57
C ASP A 524 1.04 -15.12 -7.71
N ASN A 525 2.01 -14.43 -8.36
CA ASN A 525 1.72 -13.45 -9.42
C ASN A 525 2.85 -13.42 -10.47
N VAL A 526 2.59 -14.03 -11.62
CA VAL A 526 3.55 -14.15 -12.74
C VAL A 526 3.94 -12.79 -13.33
N GLU A 527 3.01 -11.85 -13.41
CA GLU A 527 3.31 -10.50 -13.91
C GLU A 527 4.31 -9.78 -12.99
N ARG A 528 4.15 -9.92 -11.67
CA ARG A 528 5.11 -9.39 -10.68
C ARG A 528 6.47 -10.04 -10.80
N GLN A 529 6.53 -11.36 -10.98
CA GLN A 529 7.78 -12.07 -11.23
C GLN A 529 8.50 -11.55 -12.48
N LEU A 530 7.76 -11.37 -13.59
CA LEU A 530 8.31 -10.78 -14.83
C LEU A 530 8.81 -9.35 -14.61
N ALA A 531 8.08 -8.52 -13.86
CA ALA A 531 8.52 -7.16 -13.52
C ALA A 531 9.84 -7.16 -12.73
N PHE A 532 9.96 -8.04 -11.73
CA PHE A 532 11.22 -8.22 -10.99
C PHE A 532 12.36 -8.71 -11.88
N PHE A 533 12.07 -9.66 -12.77
CA PHE A 533 13.05 -10.14 -13.73
C PHE A 533 13.56 -9.00 -14.62
N CYS A 534 12.66 -8.15 -15.14
CA CYS A 534 13.04 -7.00 -15.95
C CYS A 534 13.97 -6.04 -15.21
N VAL A 535 13.58 -5.60 -14.00
CA VAL A 535 14.43 -4.70 -13.19
C VAL A 535 15.76 -5.34 -12.87
N GLY A 536 15.78 -6.60 -12.41
CA GLY A 536 16.99 -7.32 -12.09
C GLY A 536 17.94 -7.44 -13.28
N LEU A 537 17.39 -7.77 -14.46
CA LEU A 537 18.18 -7.91 -15.68
C LEU A 537 18.73 -6.57 -16.16
N GLU A 538 17.95 -5.48 -16.10
CA GLU A 538 18.40 -4.14 -16.42
C GLU A 538 19.56 -3.71 -15.52
N ARG A 539 19.47 -3.90 -14.21
CA ARG A 539 20.54 -3.55 -13.25
C ARG A 539 21.83 -4.34 -13.52
N LEU A 540 21.74 -5.63 -13.79
CA LEU A 540 22.90 -6.45 -14.12
C LEU A 540 23.53 -6.04 -15.48
N ASN A 541 22.71 -5.65 -16.45
CA ASN A 541 23.21 -5.17 -17.75
C ASN A 541 23.83 -3.76 -17.71
N GLU A 542 23.52 -2.93 -16.70
CA GLU A 542 24.24 -1.66 -16.49
C GLU A 542 25.74 -1.91 -16.21
N ILE A 543 26.10 -3.09 -15.72
CA ILE A 543 27.47 -3.44 -15.30
C ILE A 543 28.12 -4.43 -16.26
N PHE A 544 27.39 -5.47 -16.69
CA PHE A 544 27.91 -6.60 -17.46
C PHE A 544 27.40 -6.62 -18.91
N GLY A 545 26.56 -5.66 -19.31
CA GLY A 545 26.09 -5.51 -20.68
C GLY A 545 27.21 -5.09 -21.64
N ASP A 546 26.95 -5.16 -22.95
CA ASP A 546 27.82 -4.52 -23.94
C ASP A 546 27.39 -3.04 -24.04
N ASN A 547 28.33 -2.10 -23.84
CA ASN A 547 28.13 -0.67 -24.05
C ASN A 547 27.89 -0.34 -25.52
#